data_8f81b3348f69915c54aceb49e15149bc
#
_entry.id   8f81b3348f69915c54aceb49e15149bc
#
_cell.length_a   1.000
_cell.length_b   1.000
_cell.length_c   1.000
_cell.angle_alpha   90.00
_cell.angle_beta   90.00
_cell.angle_gamma   90.00
#
_symmetry.space_group_name_H-M   'P 1'
#
loop_
_entity.id
_entity.type
_entity.pdbx_description
1 polymer ?
#
loop_
_entity_poly.entity_id
_entity_poly.type
_entity_poly.pdbx_seq_one_letter_code
_entity_poly.pdbx_strand_id
1 'polypeptide(L)'
;MGKTFLLSTVLTWGVLILLIPAQGAKSDDPTRTTEYGEIRGTHINIKRFDKGVNVFLGIPFARPPTGALRFSPPQPPEPWSEVREATSYPSMCLQDITNLESLRKFLNINFSITATSEDCLYLNIYVPDHAKEGARLPVMVWVHGGCLLSGSASMYDGSKLSASQNIVVVTIQYRLGLLGFFSTGDEHASGNWGYLDQVAALKWVQENIAHFGGDPGHVTVFEESIGGMRVSSYVLYPISKTLFYRQTMESRVVIHPGLTSFSSESITSHIANISACESYSSAAIVECLRNKTEREILAISKRLGISQFKEEITRENIREMLLSPLIKSMNPEDVNIFIDKYLGNTEDPKELRLRLQEMMGNLIFFMPSFRVARYQQSPSSQVYFYAFHHRLSMLKGTEPDYIEVNLADELRFIFGAQFLHRATKEENLIGEKIMVYWANFVKNGPALLADLQPE
;
A
#
# COMPACT_ATOMS: atom_id res chain seq x y z
N MET A 1 37.70 78.27 38.69
CA MET A 1 38.21 77.01 38.22
C MET A 1 37.43 75.87 38.93
N GLY A 2 36.31 75.48 38.39
CA GLY A 2 35.43 74.45 38.99
C GLY A 2 35.28 73.32 38.01
N LYS A 3 35.62 72.10 38.39
CA LYS A 3 35.36 70.92 37.65
C LYS A 3 34.09 70.23 38.19
N THR A 4 33.04 70.23 37.38
CA THR A 4 31.79 69.56 37.64
C THR A 4 31.95 68.05 37.32
N PHE A 5 31.70 67.22 38.30
CA PHE A 5 31.56 65.77 38.14
C PHE A 5 30.12 65.46 37.74
N LEU A 6 29.91 64.84 36.56
CA LEU A 6 28.64 64.23 36.17
C LEU A 6 28.59 62.83 36.72
N LEU A 7 27.68 62.58 37.65
CA LEU A 7 27.27 61.20 38.06
C LEU A 7 26.30 60.61 37.01
N SER A 8 26.73 59.62 36.31
CA SER A 8 25.90 58.83 35.42
C SER A 8 25.21 57.72 36.23
N THR A 9 23.90 57.86 36.47
CA THR A 9 23.07 56.82 37.07
C THR A 9 22.63 55.89 35.97
N VAL A 10 23.21 54.69 35.95
CA VAL A 10 22.76 53.55 35.11
C VAL A 10 21.53 52.93 35.78
N LEU A 11 20.35 53.14 35.21
CA LEU A 11 19.12 52.44 35.56
C LEU A 11 19.18 51.05 34.91
N THR A 12 19.45 50.02 35.70
CA THR A 12 19.27 48.63 35.30
C THR A 12 17.78 48.23 35.38
N TRP A 13 17.15 48.14 34.23
CA TRP A 13 15.82 47.49 34.12
C TRP A 13 15.99 46.01 34.27
N GLY A 14 15.65 45.47 35.44
CA GLY A 14 15.49 44.04 35.65
C GLY A 14 14.22 43.56 34.95
N VAL A 15 14.37 42.83 33.85
CA VAL A 15 13.25 42.11 33.20
C VAL A 15 12.95 40.89 34.07
N LEU A 16 11.90 40.99 34.88
CA LEU A 16 11.34 39.85 35.60
C LEU A 16 10.61 38.97 34.58
N ILE A 17 11.27 37.94 34.03
CA ILE A 17 10.61 36.92 33.25
C ILE A 17 9.79 36.04 34.23
N LEU A 18 8.52 36.38 34.35
CA LEU A 18 7.55 35.43 34.94
C LEU A 18 7.45 34.24 34.03
N LEU A 19 8.13 33.16 34.39
CA LEU A 19 7.84 31.81 33.88
C LEU A 19 6.43 31.44 34.36
N ILE A 20 5.42 31.85 33.59
CA ILE A 20 4.08 31.27 33.69
C ILE A 20 4.28 29.83 33.22
N PRO A 21 4.07 28.80 34.07
CA PRO A 21 4.01 27.44 33.56
C PRO A 21 2.89 27.45 32.52
N ALA A 22 3.22 27.13 31.28
CA ALA A 22 2.21 26.82 30.29
C ALA A 22 1.39 25.69 30.89
N GLN A 23 0.22 26.01 31.42
CA GLN A 23 -0.80 25.00 31.63
C GLN A 23 -1.05 24.45 30.23
N GLY A 24 -0.49 23.27 29.98
CA GLY A 24 -0.79 22.52 28.78
C GLY A 24 -2.31 22.44 28.72
N ALA A 25 -2.91 23.12 27.75
CA ALA A 25 -4.27 22.85 27.38
C ALA A 25 -4.33 21.34 27.24
N LYS A 26 -5.21 20.65 27.99
CA LYS A 26 -5.52 19.26 27.72
C LYS A 26 -5.96 19.25 26.26
N SER A 27 -5.12 18.73 25.41
CA SER A 27 -5.45 18.50 24.02
C SER A 27 -6.69 17.61 24.05
N ASP A 28 -7.78 18.04 23.42
CA ASP A 28 -8.97 17.21 23.20
C ASP A 28 -8.68 16.09 22.18
N ASP A 29 -7.42 15.90 21.85
CA ASP A 29 -6.95 14.90 20.89
C ASP A 29 -7.19 13.49 21.43
N PRO A 30 -7.67 12.60 20.56
CA PRO A 30 -8.03 11.24 20.96
C PRO A 30 -6.81 10.45 21.39
N THR A 31 -6.89 9.77 22.53
CA THR A 31 -5.87 8.82 22.98
C THR A 31 -6.43 7.40 22.97
N ARG A 32 -5.57 6.42 22.76
CA ARG A 32 -5.89 4.98 22.81
C ARG A 32 -4.73 4.21 23.46
N THR A 33 -5.09 3.24 24.26
CA THR A 33 -4.11 2.30 24.83
C THR A 33 -3.98 1.09 23.91
N THR A 34 -2.76 0.67 23.63
CA THR A 34 -2.46 -0.55 22.89
C THR A 34 -1.72 -1.52 23.81
N GLU A 35 -1.52 -2.77 23.39
CA GLU A 35 -0.68 -3.75 24.10
C GLU A 35 0.76 -3.25 24.31
N TYR A 36 1.20 -2.25 23.53
CA TYR A 36 2.57 -1.73 23.57
C TYR A 36 2.70 -0.39 24.31
N GLY A 37 1.62 0.32 24.54
CA GLY A 37 1.60 1.62 25.21
C GLY A 37 0.52 2.55 24.69
N GLU A 38 0.44 3.74 25.28
CA GLU A 38 -0.56 4.75 24.92
C GLU A 38 -0.12 5.56 23.68
N ILE A 39 -1.07 5.87 22.81
CA ILE A 39 -0.87 6.70 21.63
C ILE A 39 -1.87 7.85 21.59
N ARG A 40 -1.46 8.99 21.03
CA ARG A 40 -2.30 10.17 20.79
C ARG A 40 -2.40 10.43 19.30
N GLY A 41 -3.63 10.51 18.79
CA GLY A 41 -3.95 10.88 17.41
C GLY A 41 -4.43 12.32 17.28
N THR A 42 -5.07 12.62 16.16
CA THR A 42 -5.74 13.88 15.88
C THR A 42 -7.21 13.66 15.56
N HIS A 43 -8.04 14.67 15.83
CA HIS A 43 -9.44 14.68 15.38
C HIS A 43 -9.58 15.59 14.15
N ILE A 44 -10.28 15.09 13.11
CA ILE A 44 -10.59 15.86 11.92
C ILE A 44 -12.08 15.80 11.60
N ASN A 45 -12.64 16.87 11.06
CA ASN A 45 -14.02 16.91 10.60
C ASN A 45 -14.08 16.80 9.07
N ILE A 46 -14.84 15.84 8.57
CA ILE A 46 -15.09 15.64 7.14
C ILE A 46 -16.32 16.44 6.73
N LYS A 47 -16.11 17.70 6.36
CA LYS A 47 -17.15 18.68 6.06
C LYS A 47 -18.28 18.17 5.16
N ARG A 48 -17.97 17.33 4.17
CA ARG A 48 -18.97 16.80 3.23
C ARG A 48 -20.05 15.95 3.91
N PHE A 49 -19.68 15.24 4.98
CA PHE A 49 -20.57 14.31 5.71
C PHE A 49 -21.01 14.87 7.06
N ASP A 50 -20.44 16.02 7.47
CA ASP A 50 -20.60 16.59 8.81
C ASP A 50 -20.33 15.55 9.91
N LYS A 51 -19.23 14.81 9.75
CA LYS A 51 -18.81 13.73 10.65
C LYS A 51 -17.33 13.86 10.99
N GLY A 52 -17.01 13.57 12.25
CA GLY A 52 -15.66 13.55 12.76
C GLY A 52 -14.98 12.19 12.59
N VAL A 53 -13.67 12.22 12.50
CA VAL A 53 -12.80 11.04 12.44
C VAL A 53 -11.61 11.24 13.35
N ASN A 54 -11.33 10.27 14.19
CA ASN A 54 -10.09 10.17 14.94
C ASN A 54 -9.05 9.47 14.07
N VAL A 55 -7.92 10.11 13.87
CA VAL A 55 -6.84 9.67 12.97
C VAL A 55 -5.58 9.43 13.78
N PHE A 56 -5.02 8.23 13.63
CA PHE A 56 -3.77 7.83 14.26
C PHE A 56 -2.80 7.40 13.16
N LEU A 57 -1.68 8.12 13.02
CA LEU A 57 -0.71 7.94 11.96
C LEU A 57 0.65 7.47 12.51
N GLY A 58 1.28 6.50 11.86
CA GLY A 58 2.63 6.07 12.22
C GLY A 58 2.69 5.24 13.50
N ILE A 59 1.74 4.32 13.69
CA ILE A 59 1.77 3.37 14.81
C ILE A 59 2.71 2.21 14.43
N PRO A 60 3.78 1.91 15.21
CA PRO A 60 4.65 0.78 14.91
C PRO A 60 3.94 -0.54 15.19
N PHE A 61 3.96 -1.45 14.22
CA PHE A 61 3.47 -2.83 14.42
C PHE A 61 4.61 -3.84 14.51
N ALA A 62 5.84 -3.42 14.22
CA ALA A 62 7.06 -4.22 14.36
C ALA A 62 8.25 -3.32 14.67
N ARG A 63 9.34 -3.95 15.16
CA ARG A 63 10.64 -3.29 15.34
C ARG A 63 11.21 -2.88 13.99
N PRO A 64 11.99 -1.77 13.92
CA PRO A 64 12.72 -1.40 12.70
C PRO A 64 13.55 -2.58 12.17
N PRO A 65 13.37 -3.02 10.92
CA PRO A 65 14.06 -4.18 10.35
C PRO A 65 15.45 -3.79 9.83
N THR A 66 16.26 -3.18 10.69
CA THR A 66 17.60 -2.65 10.40
C THR A 66 18.72 -3.54 10.94
N GLY A 67 19.93 -3.41 10.44
CA GLY A 67 21.11 -4.12 10.93
C GLY A 67 20.93 -5.64 10.90
N ALA A 68 21.02 -6.30 12.05
CA ALA A 68 20.86 -7.74 12.19
C ALA A 68 19.43 -8.22 11.84
N LEU A 69 18.40 -7.35 11.93
CA LEU A 69 17.03 -7.66 11.58
C LEU A 69 16.73 -7.50 10.06
N ARG A 70 17.68 -6.93 9.30
CA ARG A 70 17.58 -6.92 7.84
C ARG A 70 17.57 -8.35 7.30
N PHE A 71 16.68 -8.67 6.37
CA PHE A 71 16.46 -10.04 5.85
C PHE A 71 16.13 -11.05 6.96
N SER A 72 15.28 -10.63 7.91
CA SER A 72 14.75 -11.49 8.97
C SER A 72 13.24 -11.26 9.13
N PRO A 73 12.50 -12.22 9.71
CA PRO A 73 11.10 -12.02 10.04
C PRO A 73 10.90 -10.80 10.95
N PRO A 74 9.79 -10.06 10.81
CA PRO A 74 9.48 -8.94 11.68
C PRO A 74 9.36 -9.40 13.13
N GLN A 75 9.83 -8.54 14.05
CA GLN A 75 9.73 -8.76 15.49
C GLN A 75 8.70 -7.80 16.08
N PRO A 76 7.95 -8.18 17.13
CA PRO A 76 7.03 -7.27 17.81
C PRO A 76 7.72 -5.96 18.21
N PRO A 77 6.98 -4.83 18.23
CA PRO A 77 7.56 -3.55 18.65
C PRO A 77 7.94 -3.60 20.14
N GLU A 78 8.91 -2.77 20.53
CA GLU A 78 9.22 -2.58 21.94
C GLU A 78 8.09 -1.79 22.61
N PRO A 79 7.63 -2.19 23.81
CA PRO A 79 6.69 -1.41 24.58
C PRO A 79 7.26 -0.04 24.96
N TRP A 80 6.38 0.96 25.07
CA TRP A 80 6.73 2.31 25.50
C TRP A 80 5.86 2.76 26.69
N SER A 81 6.43 3.59 27.57
CA SER A 81 5.78 4.07 28.79
C SER A 81 5.18 5.47 28.66
N GLU A 82 5.70 6.29 27.74
CA GLU A 82 5.20 7.64 27.49
C GLU A 82 4.14 7.63 26.38
N VAL A 83 3.24 8.61 26.37
CA VAL A 83 2.27 8.76 25.30
C VAL A 83 3.01 9.03 23.97
N ARG A 84 2.86 8.14 23.01
CA ARG A 84 3.46 8.29 21.69
C ARG A 84 2.57 9.11 20.78
N GLU A 85 3.13 10.14 20.16
CA GLU A 85 2.41 10.96 19.17
C GLU A 85 2.23 10.15 17.87
N ALA A 86 0.97 9.98 17.47
CA ALA A 86 0.56 9.30 16.24
C ALA A 86 -0.19 10.29 15.33
N THR A 87 0.45 11.43 15.03
CA THR A 87 -0.16 12.60 14.37
C THR A 87 0.41 12.89 12.99
N SER A 88 1.43 12.15 12.56
CA SER A 88 2.08 12.34 11.27
C SER A 88 2.41 11.01 10.59
N TYR A 89 2.39 11.02 9.25
CA TYR A 89 2.81 9.86 8.49
C TYR A 89 4.28 9.52 8.75
N PRO A 90 4.60 8.24 8.91
CA PRO A 90 5.97 7.76 9.08
C PRO A 90 6.75 7.82 7.76
N SER A 91 8.04 7.49 7.80
CA SER A 91 8.82 7.26 6.59
C SER A 91 8.22 6.13 5.76
N MET A 92 8.22 6.30 4.44
CA MET A 92 7.91 5.22 3.50
C MET A 92 8.99 4.14 3.55
N CYS A 93 8.65 2.90 3.28
CA CYS A 93 9.67 1.86 3.11
C CYS A 93 10.61 2.21 1.96
N LEU A 94 11.88 1.79 2.09
CA LEU A 94 12.97 2.18 1.19
C LEU A 94 12.63 1.85 -0.27
N GLN A 95 12.53 2.87 -1.12
CA GLN A 95 12.12 2.79 -2.51
C GLN A 95 12.60 4.01 -3.32
N ASP A 96 12.55 3.92 -4.66
CA ASP A 96 12.77 5.08 -5.52
C ASP A 96 11.47 5.88 -5.66
N ILE A 97 11.45 7.08 -5.09
CA ILE A 97 10.27 7.96 -5.09
C ILE A 97 10.12 8.78 -6.37
N THR A 98 11.09 8.76 -7.29
CA THR A 98 11.09 9.59 -8.51
C THR A 98 9.84 9.33 -9.36
N ASN A 99 9.45 8.06 -9.48
CA ASN A 99 8.25 7.69 -10.23
C ASN A 99 6.97 8.15 -9.53
N LEU A 100 6.91 8.07 -8.19
CA LEU A 100 5.76 8.53 -7.41
C LEU A 100 5.60 10.05 -7.48
N GLU A 101 6.70 10.80 -7.44
CA GLU A 101 6.67 12.26 -7.63
C GLU A 101 6.20 12.64 -9.03
N SER A 102 6.67 11.92 -10.05
CA SER A 102 6.25 12.12 -11.43
C SER A 102 4.76 11.82 -11.61
N LEU A 103 4.29 10.70 -11.05
CA LEU A 103 2.89 10.29 -11.05
C LEU A 103 2.01 11.32 -10.33
N ARG A 104 2.41 11.78 -9.14
CA ARG A 104 1.70 12.81 -8.39
C ARG A 104 1.55 14.09 -9.18
N LYS A 105 2.61 14.55 -9.84
CA LYS A 105 2.60 15.75 -10.68
C LYS A 105 1.73 15.56 -11.94
N PHE A 106 1.91 14.45 -12.62
CA PHE A 106 1.18 14.14 -13.87
C PHE A 106 -0.33 14.05 -13.62
N LEU A 107 -0.74 13.31 -12.60
CA LEU A 107 -2.15 13.11 -12.26
C LEU A 107 -2.73 14.23 -11.40
N ASN A 108 -1.91 15.22 -11.00
CA ASN A 108 -2.30 16.29 -10.07
C ASN A 108 -3.02 15.76 -8.82
N ILE A 109 -2.47 14.69 -8.25
CA ILE A 109 -3.03 14.01 -7.08
C ILE A 109 -2.36 14.54 -5.82
N ASN A 110 -3.14 14.73 -4.77
CA ASN A 110 -2.63 15.14 -3.47
C ASN A 110 -2.51 13.92 -2.53
N PHE A 111 -1.36 13.26 -2.54
CA PHE A 111 -0.99 12.27 -1.52
C PHE A 111 0.37 12.62 -0.91
N SER A 112 0.59 12.16 0.31
CA SER A 112 1.82 12.45 1.04
C SER A 112 2.96 11.55 0.58
N ILE A 113 4.05 12.14 0.11
CA ILE A 113 5.33 11.48 -0.10
C ILE A 113 6.24 11.92 1.05
N THR A 114 6.56 11.01 1.95
CA THR A 114 7.48 11.24 3.06
C THR A 114 8.90 10.79 2.70
N ALA A 115 9.86 10.99 3.60
CA ALA A 115 11.19 10.41 3.46
C ALA A 115 11.10 8.87 3.39
N THR A 116 12.10 8.23 2.79
CA THR A 116 12.21 6.77 2.76
C THR A 116 13.22 6.29 3.79
N SER A 117 12.95 5.15 4.44
CA SER A 117 13.85 4.52 5.41
C SER A 117 13.59 3.02 5.49
N GLU A 118 14.53 2.28 6.06
CA GLU A 118 14.28 0.90 6.48
C GLU A 118 13.41 0.85 7.75
N ASP A 119 13.45 1.87 8.60
CA ASP A 119 12.50 2.04 9.71
C ASP A 119 11.15 2.51 9.17
N CYS A 120 10.32 1.55 8.74
CA CYS A 120 9.08 1.82 8.01
C CYS A 120 7.90 0.91 8.36
N LEU A 121 8.04 0.01 9.33
CA LEU A 121 6.99 -0.95 9.68
C LEU A 121 5.92 -0.34 10.57
N TYR A 122 5.10 0.51 9.97
CA TYR A 122 4.05 1.30 10.61
C TYR A 122 2.70 1.12 9.92
N LEU A 123 1.63 1.36 10.68
CA LEU A 123 0.27 1.41 10.18
C LEU A 123 -0.42 2.72 10.60
N ASN A 124 -1.51 3.06 9.89
CA ASN A 124 -2.37 4.19 10.22
C ASN A 124 -3.79 3.68 10.48
N ILE A 125 -4.54 4.34 11.36
CA ILE A 125 -5.90 3.97 11.72
C ILE A 125 -6.81 5.19 11.63
N TYR A 126 -7.97 5.01 11.00
CA TYR A 126 -9.01 6.01 10.83
C TYR A 126 -10.30 5.48 11.46
N VAL A 127 -10.82 6.16 12.47
CA VAL A 127 -11.94 5.71 13.29
C VAL A 127 -13.03 6.78 13.32
N PRO A 128 -14.33 6.45 13.09
CA PRO A 128 -15.40 7.41 13.33
C PRO A 128 -15.33 7.97 14.76
N ASP A 129 -15.44 9.27 14.94
CA ASP A 129 -15.20 9.94 16.23
C ASP A 129 -16.10 9.47 17.38
N HIS A 130 -17.31 9.04 17.07
CA HIS A 130 -18.25 8.46 18.03
C HIS A 130 -17.90 7.04 18.46
N ALA A 131 -16.99 6.35 17.75
CA ALA A 131 -16.61 4.98 18.09
C ALA A 131 -15.70 4.96 19.32
N LYS A 132 -16.11 4.18 20.31
CA LYS A 132 -15.38 3.92 21.55
C LYS A 132 -14.94 2.47 21.59
N GLU A 133 -14.05 2.15 22.50
CA GLU A 133 -13.74 0.76 22.81
C GLU A 133 -15.03 -0.05 23.04
N GLY A 134 -15.11 -1.24 22.46
CA GLY A 134 -16.31 -2.09 22.50
C GLY A 134 -17.39 -1.75 21.46
N ALA A 135 -17.22 -0.76 20.60
CA ALA A 135 -18.19 -0.41 19.55
C ALA A 135 -18.35 -1.51 18.48
N ARG A 136 -17.33 -2.39 18.32
CA ARG A 136 -17.33 -3.54 17.39
C ARG A 136 -17.67 -3.16 15.95
N LEU A 137 -17.10 -2.07 15.46
CA LEU A 137 -17.24 -1.66 14.08
C LEU A 137 -16.47 -2.61 13.16
N PRO A 138 -16.99 -2.90 11.94
CA PRO A 138 -16.23 -3.63 10.94
C PRO A 138 -14.92 -2.92 10.61
N VAL A 139 -13.87 -3.71 10.32
CA VAL A 139 -12.52 -3.21 10.06
C VAL A 139 -12.13 -3.52 8.63
N MET A 140 -11.63 -2.52 7.90
CA MET A 140 -11.00 -2.68 6.59
C MET A 140 -9.51 -2.44 6.72
N VAL A 141 -8.68 -3.42 6.34
CA VAL A 141 -7.22 -3.31 6.35
C VAL A 141 -6.73 -3.22 4.91
N TRP A 142 -6.17 -2.08 4.55
CA TRP A 142 -5.60 -1.80 3.23
C TRP A 142 -4.15 -2.24 3.13
N VAL A 143 -3.85 -3.02 2.09
CA VAL A 143 -2.49 -3.43 1.70
C VAL A 143 -2.20 -2.84 0.33
N HIS A 144 -1.29 -1.88 0.25
CA HIS A 144 -1.01 -1.17 -0.99
C HIS A 144 -0.34 -2.04 -2.05
N GLY A 145 -0.59 -1.74 -3.33
CA GLY A 145 0.10 -2.32 -4.47
C GLY A 145 1.47 -1.71 -4.74
N GLY A 146 1.87 -1.66 -6.02
CA GLY A 146 3.12 -1.04 -6.48
C GLY A 146 4.21 -2.03 -6.84
N CYS A 147 3.85 -3.18 -7.38
CA CYS A 147 4.77 -4.21 -7.90
C CYS A 147 5.82 -4.71 -6.90
N LEU A 148 5.57 -4.64 -5.60
CA LEU A 148 6.50 -4.93 -4.49
C LEU A 148 7.74 -4.02 -4.48
N LEU A 149 7.78 -3.00 -5.30
CA LEU A 149 8.92 -2.08 -5.48
C LEU A 149 8.64 -0.68 -4.98
N SER A 150 7.36 -0.27 -4.92
CA SER A 150 6.93 1.08 -4.55
C SER A 150 5.59 1.06 -3.83
N GLY A 151 5.21 2.18 -3.25
CA GLY A 151 3.95 2.36 -2.53
C GLY A 151 4.14 2.67 -1.06
N SER A 152 3.07 3.12 -0.41
CA SER A 152 3.05 3.45 1.03
C SER A 152 1.63 3.61 1.54
N ALA A 153 1.43 3.34 2.83
CA ALA A 153 0.18 3.63 3.53
C ALA A 153 -0.19 5.13 3.50
N SER A 154 0.79 6.03 3.44
CA SER A 154 0.58 7.49 3.40
C SER A 154 -0.09 8.00 2.10
N MET A 155 -0.17 7.14 1.09
CA MET A 155 -0.85 7.45 -0.17
C MET A 155 -2.37 7.28 -0.08
N TYR A 156 -2.88 6.64 0.96
CA TYR A 156 -4.27 6.22 1.09
C TYR A 156 -4.88 6.71 2.40
N ASP A 157 -5.61 7.83 2.33
CA ASP A 157 -6.30 8.40 3.49
C ASP A 157 -7.69 7.78 3.63
N GLY A 158 -7.89 7.02 4.71
CA GLY A 158 -9.14 6.32 5.01
C GLY A 158 -10.24 7.18 5.65
N SER A 159 -9.99 8.46 5.90
CA SER A 159 -10.89 9.31 6.70
C SER A 159 -12.29 9.42 6.11
N LYS A 160 -12.41 9.62 4.80
CA LYS A 160 -13.74 9.74 4.15
C LYS A 160 -14.51 8.44 4.19
N LEU A 161 -13.84 7.34 3.90
CA LEU A 161 -14.44 6.01 3.94
C LEU A 161 -14.92 5.68 5.37
N SER A 162 -14.08 5.94 6.37
CA SER A 162 -14.41 5.78 7.78
C SER A 162 -15.63 6.63 8.19
N ALA A 163 -15.60 7.94 7.92
CA ALA A 163 -16.68 8.87 8.26
C ALA A 163 -18.01 8.50 7.57
N SER A 164 -17.96 8.25 6.26
CA SER A 164 -19.17 8.03 5.48
C SER A 164 -19.83 6.69 5.78
N GLN A 165 -19.02 5.65 6.01
CA GLN A 165 -19.49 4.27 6.08
C GLN A 165 -19.53 3.68 7.49
N ASN A 166 -19.11 4.41 8.50
CA ASN A 166 -19.08 3.92 9.89
C ASN A 166 -18.31 2.60 10.03
N ILE A 167 -17.06 2.61 9.61
CA ILE A 167 -16.13 1.49 9.68
C ILE A 167 -14.76 1.98 10.15
N VAL A 168 -13.96 1.11 10.74
CA VAL A 168 -12.55 1.38 11.01
C VAL A 168 -11.73 1.05 9.77
N VAL A 169 -10.87 1.98 9.33
CA VAL A 169 -9.96 1.77 8.19
C VAL A 169 -8.54 1.75 8.72
N VAL A 170 -7.77 0.75 8.34
CA VAL A 170 -6.35 0.59 8.65
C VAL A 170 -5.56 0.56 7.35
N THR A 171 -4.46 1.30 7.24
CA THR A 171 -3.53 1.22 6.11
C THR A 171 -2.15 0.81 6.60
N ILE A 172 -1.53 -0.19 5.97
CA ILE A 172 -0.28 -0.77 6.45
C ILE A 172 0.87 -0.54 5.48
N GLN A 173 2.10 -0.49 5.99
CA GLN A 173 3.34 -0.54 5.23
C GLN A 173 3.99 -1.92 5.35
N TYR A 174 4.85 -2.26 4.41
CA TYR A 174 5.65 -3.49 4.41
C TYR A 174 6.92 -3.29 3.59
N ARG A 175 7.97 -4.04 3.89
CA ARG A 175 9.25 -3.97 3.18
C ARG A 175 9.10 -4.26 1.70
N LEU A 176 9.81 -3.50 0.88
CA LEU A 176 9.74 -3.50 -0.58
C LEU A 176 11.07 -3.94 -1.20
N GLY A 177 11.01 -4.31 -2.49
CA GLY A 177 12.17 -4.59 -3.31
C GLY A 177 13.10 -5.63 -2.71
N LEU A 178 14.39 -5.34 -2.75
CA LEU A 178 15.43 -6.23 -2.21
C LEU A 178 15.22 -6.53 -0.73
N LEU A 179 14.87 -5.52 0.08
CA LEU A 179 14.66 -5.67 1.53
C LEU A 179 13.45 -6.54 1.88
N GLY A 180 12.43 -6.52 1.03
CA GLY A 180 11.19 -7.27 1.25
C GLY A 180 11.21 -8.68 0.70
N PHE A 181 12.01 -8.96 -0.35
CA PHE A 181 11.82 -10.18 -1.13
C PHE A 181 13.11 -10.92 -1.54
N PHE A 182 14.28 -10.45 -1.09
CA PHE A 182 15.52 -11.17 -1.32
C PHE A 182 15.50 -12.54 -0.65
N SER A 183 15.90 -13.58 -1.41
CA SER A 183 16.01 -14.94 -0.92
C SER A 183 17.24 -15.60 -1.50
N THR A 184 17.97 -16.33 -0.68
CA THR A 184 19.06 -17.23 -1.10
C THR A 184 18.56 -18.64 -1.41
N GLY A 185 17.30 -18.95 -1.08
CA GLY A 185 16.71 -20.29 -1.24
C GLY A 185 17.05 -21.27 -0.12
N ASP A 186 17.74 -20.80 0.90
CA ASP A 186 18.18 -21.55 2.08
C ASP A 186 17.84 -20.82 3.39
N GLU A 187 18.34 -21.34 4.51
CA GLU A 187 18.09 -20.80 5.86
C GLU A 187 18.70 -19.43 6.12
N HIS A 188 19.70 -18.98 5.33
CA HIS A 188 20.37 -17.70 5.54
C HIS A 188 19.52 -16.51 5.14
N ALA A 189 18.69 -16.67 4.10
CA ALA A 189 17.65 -15.72 3.71
C ALA A 189 16.50 -16.45 3.02
N SER A 190 15.51 -16.91 3.78
CA SER A 190 14.35 -17.64 3.26
C SER A 190 13.40 -16.81 2.40
N GLY A 191 13.50 -15.47 2.48
CA GLY A 191 12.73 -14.54 1.64
C GLY A 191 11.32 -14.22 2.16
N ASN A 192 10.55 -13.50 1.34
CA ASN A 192 9.16 -13.10 1.63
C ASN A 192 8.99 -12.24 2.89
N TRP A 193 9.98 -11.45 3.26
CA TRP A 193 9.96 -10.60 4.46
C TRP A 193 8.82 -9.60 4.43
N GLY A 194 8.57 -8.95 3.29
CA GLY A 194 7.46 -8.03 3.12
C GLY A 194 6.08 -8.71 3.26
N TYR A 195 5.98 -10.00 2.93
CA TYR A 195 4.79 -10.80 3.21
C TYR A 195 4.61 -11.05 4.72
N LEU A 196 5.71 -11.40 5.40
CA LEU A 196 5.68 -11.61 6.86
C LEU A 196 5.37 -10.31 7.60
N ASP A 197 5.80 -9.14 7.08
CA ASP A 197 5.44 -7.84 7.63
C ASP A 197 3.92 -7.59 7.57
N GLN A 198 3.27 -7.95 6.46
CA GLN A 198 1.81 -7.85 6.32
C GLN A 198 1.10 -8.76 7.33
N VAL A 199 1.60 -9.99 7.51
CA VAL A 199 1.06 -10.92 8.53
C VAL A 199 1.25 -10.35 9.95
N ALA A 200 2.40 -9.73 10.24
CA ALA A 200 2.64 -9.09 11.53
C ALA A 200 1.69 -7.90 11.76
N ALA A 201 1.45 -7.07 10.74
CA ALA A 201 0.46 -6.00 10.82
C ALA A 201 -0.96 -6.52 11.08
N LEU A 202 -1.38 -7.60 10.41
CA LEU A 202 -2.68 -8.23 10.66
C LEU A 202 -2.79 -8.83 12.07
N LYS A 203 -1.72 -9.42 12.61
CA LYS A 203 -1.68 -9.88 14.01
C LYS A 203 -1.84 -8.71 14.96
N TRP A 204 -1.10 -7.62 14.72
CA TRP A 204 -1.24 -6.39 15.51
C TRP A 204 -2.68 -5.87 15.50
N VAL A 205 -3.36 -5.89 14.34
CA VAL A 205 -4.77 -5.52 14.22
C VAL A 205 -5.65 -6.44 15.07
N GLN A 206 -5.45 -7.75 15.04
CA GLN A 206 -6.19 -8.71 15.86
C GLN A 206 -6.05 -8.42 17.36
N GLU A 207 -4.86 -8.05 17.81
CA GLU A 207 -4.53 -7.79 19.22
C GLU A 207 -5.05 -6.43 19.69
N ASN A 208 -5.08 -5.41 18.83
CA ASN A 208 -5.24 -4.02 19.27
C ASN A 208 -6.48 -3.29 18.74
N ILE A 209 -7.13 -3.74 17.66
CA ILE A 209 -8.15 -2.94 16.99
C ILE A 209 -9.42 -2.72 17.83
N ALA A 210 -9.66 -3.57 18.82
CA ALA A 210 -10.77 -3.42 19.77
C ALA A 210 -10.67 -2.12 20.59
N HIS A 211 -9.46 -1.70 20.95
CA HIS A 211 -9.21 -0.44 21.65
C HIS A 211 -9.58 0.80 20.82
N PHE A 212 -9.64 0.64 19.49
CA PHE A 212 -10.10 1.66 18.55
C PHE A 212 -11.59 1.54 18.20
N GLY A 213 -12.30 0.61 18.83
CA GLY A 213 -13.72 0.35 18.57
C GLY A 213 -13.97 -0.56 17.37
N GLY A 214 -12.94 -1.19 16.79
CA GLY A 214 -13.05 -2.19 15.73
C GLY A 214 -13.37 -3.58 16.28
N ASP A 215 -13.93 -4.45 15.44
CA ASP A 215 -14.18 -5.86 15.75
C ASP A 215 -13.08 -6.74 15.14
N PRO A 216 -12.19 -7.35 15.94
CA PRO A 216 -11.17 -8.27 15.43
C PRO A 216 -11.75 -9.50 14.71
N GLY A 217 -12.98 -9.90 15.06
CA GLY A 217 -13.71 -10.96 14.38
C GLY A 217 -14.30 -10.55 13.03
N HIS A 218 -14.27 -9.26 12.69
CA HIS A 218 -14.89 -8.68 11.49
C HIS A 218 -13.88 -7.88 10.64
N VAL A 219 -12.68 -8.44 10.46
CA VAL A 219 -11.60 -7.84 9.66
C VAL A 219 -11.74 -8.27 8.20
N THR A 220 -11.78 -7.31 7.30
CA THR A 220 -11.71 -7.52 5.84
C THR A 220 -10.40 -6.95 5.33
N VAL A 221 -9.58 -7.77 4.66
CA VAL A 221 -8.38 -7.31 3.97
C VAL A 221 -8.76 -6.93 2.55
N PHE A 222 -8.34 -5.75 2.12
CA PHE A 222 -8.57 -5.26 0.77
C PHE A 222 -7.30 -4.65 0.18
N GLU A 223 -7.16 -4.74 -1.13
CA GLU A 223 -5.90 -4.44 -1.78
C GLU A 223 -6.02 -4.36 -3.30
N GLU A 224 -4.98 -3.80 -3.94
CA GLU A 224 -4.91 -3.61 -5.38
C GLU A 224 -3.62 -4.19 -5.97
N SER A 225 -3.69 -4.63 -7.22
CA SER A 225 -2.57 -5.07 -8.03
C SER A 225 -1.84 -6.29 -7.43
N ILE A 226 -0.55 -6.16 -7.21
CA ILE A 226 0.27 -7.27 -6.69
C ILE A 226 -0.04 -7.59 -5.22
N GLY A 227 -0.65 -6.66 -4.49
CA GLY A 227 -1.26 -6.92 -3.21
C GLY A 227 -2.30 -8.05 -3.35
N GLY A 228 -3.22 -8.06 -4.40
CA GLY A 228 -4.22 -9.07 -4.71
C GLY A 228 -3.70 -10.48 -4.80
N MET A 229 -2.52 -10.62 -5.35
CA MET A 229 -1.84 -11.90 -5.35
C MET A 229 -1.50 -12.38 -3.94
N ARG A 230 -1.10 -11.45 -3.07
CA ARG A 230 -0.69 -11.76 -1.70
C ARG A 230 -1.89 -12.15 -0.85
N VAL A 231 -2.95 -11.36 -0.89
CA VAL A 231 -4.16 -11.67 -0.14
C VAL A 231 -4.81 -12.95 -0.66
N SER A 232 -4.83 -13.20 -1.96
CA SER A 232 -5.26 -14.51 -2.49
C SER A 232 -4.37 -15.65 -1.98
N SER A 233 -3.08 -15.41 -1.69
CA SER A 233 -2.21 -16.42 -1.08
C SER A 233 -2.46 -16.61 0.41
N TYR A 234 -3.00 -15.61 1.14
CA TYR A 234 -3.34 -15.79 2.56
C TYR A 234 -4.34 -16.92 2.79
N VAL A 235 -5.28 -17.13 1.86
CA VAL A 235 -6.23 -18.25 1.94
C VAL A 235 -5.51 -19.60 1.91
N LEU A 236 -4.35 -19.67 1.26
CA LEU A 236 -3.56 -20.87 1.11
C LEU A 236 -2.57 -21.10 2.25
N TYR A 237 -2.26 -20.05 3.04
CA TYR A 237 -1.27 -20.13 4.11
C TYR A 237 -1.91 -20.33 5.49
N PRO A 238 -1.55 -21.38 6.22
CA PRO A 238 -2.12 -21.66 7.56
C PRO A 238 -1.92 -20.53 8.56
N ILE A 239 -0.83 -19.77 8.44
CA ILE A 239 -0.45 -18.70 9.41
C ILE A 239 -1.39 -17.49 9.39
N SER A 240 -2.14 -17.29 8.31
CA SER A 240 -3.07 -16.16 8.14
C SER A 240 -4.55 -16.52 8.29
N LYS A 241 -4.86 -17.83 8.47
CA LYS A 241 -6.21 -18.37 8.41
C LYS A 241 -7.21 -17.75 9.40
N THR A 242 -6.72 -17.19 10.54
CA THR A 242 -7.56 -16.61 11.58
C THR A 242 -7.44 -15.08 11.68
N LEU A 243 -6.68 -14.45 10.78
CA LEU A 243 -6.35 -13.03 10.88
C LEU A 243 -7.37 -12.12 10.21
N PHE A 244 -8.25 -12.66 9.38
CA PHE A 244 -9.32 -11.90 8.72
C PHE A 244 -10.51 -12.79 8.41
N TYR A 245 -11.66 -12.16 8.25
CA TYR A 245 -12.93 -12.83 7.98
C TYR A 245 -13.30 -12.79 6.50
N ARG A 246 -12.95 -11.70 5.79
CA ARG A 246 -13.19 -11.51 4.36
C ARG A 246 -11.99 -10.89 3.67
N GLN A 247 -11.99 -10.98 2.35
CA GLN A 247 -10.96 -10.36 1.52
C GLN A 247 -11.54 -9.85 0.22
N THR A 248 -10.95 -8.80 -0.33
CA THR A 248 -11.16 -8.33 -1.69
C THR A 248 -9.85 -8.34 -2.45
N MET A 249 -9.91 -8.66 -3.71
CA MET A 249 -8.75 -8.78 -4.60
C MET A 249 -9.04 -7.93 -5.83
N GLU A 250 -8.32 -6.81 -5.97
CA GLU A 250 -8.46 -5.93 -7.12
C GLU A 250 -7.34 -6.18 -8.11
N SER A 251 -7.72 -6.39 -9.36
CA SER A 251 -6.85 -6.50 -10.52
C SER A 251 -5.96 -7.75 -10.60
N ARG A 252 -5.40 -8.31 -9.51
CA ARG A 252 -4.51 -9.48 -9.56
C ARG A 252 -4.80 -10.53 -8.51
N VAL A 253 -4.39 -11.78 -8.83
CA VAL A 253 -4.54 -12.97 -7.97
C VAL A 253 -3.30 -13.87 -8.01
N VAL A 254 -3.18 -14.81 -7.06
CA VAL A 254 -1.99 -15.67 -6.85
C VAL A 254 -1.60 -16.53 -8.05
N ILE A 255 -2.54 -16.93 -8.92
CA ILE A 255 -2.26 -17.81 -10.05
C ILE A 255 -1.66 -17.08 -11.27
N HIS A 256 -0.96 -15.97 -11.03
CA HIS A 256 -0.25 -15.27 -12.11
C HIS A 256 1.06 -16.00 -12.45
N PRO A 257 1.23 -16.40 -13.71
CA PRO A 257 2.48 -17.02 -14.17
C PRO A 257 3.68 -16.05 -14.02
N GLY A 258 4.84 -16.59 -13.66
CA GLY A 258 6.10 -15.82 -13.59
C GLY A 258 6.35 -15.07 -12.28
N LEU A 259 5.40 -15.04 -11.34
CA LEU A 259 5.61 -14.37 -10.04
C LEU A 259 6.00 -15.34 -8.91
N THR A 260 5.99 -16.63 -9.17
CA THR A 260 6.56 -17.65 -8.29
C THR A 260 7.88 -18.14 -8.89
N SER A 261 9.00 -17.80 -8.27
CA SER A 261 10.30 -18.36 -8.63
C SER A 261 10.60 -19.54 -7.72
N PHE A 262 10.94 -20.67 -8.31
CA PHE A 262 11.43 -21.86 -7.59
C PHE A 262 12.95 -21.92 -7.55
N SER A 263 13.64 -21.01 -8.26
CA SER A 263 15.11 -20.92 -8.28
C SER A 263 15.55 -19.53 -7.87
N SER A 264 16.07 -19.43 -6.66
CA SER A 264 16.68 -18.20 -6.15
C SER A 264 18.15 -18.05 -6.55
N GLU A 265 18.81 -19.12 -7.00
CA GLU A 265 20.25 -19.15 -7.23
C GLU A 265 20.73 -18.14 -8.29
N SER A 266 20.09 -18.09 -9.44
CA SER A 266 20.44 -17.14 -10.51
C SER A 266 20.20 -15.68 -10.09
N ILE A 267 19.11 -15.43 -9.36
CA ILE A 267 18.78 -14.10 -8.84
C ILE A 267 19.79 -13.70 -7.76
N THR A 268 20.12 -14.61 -6.84
CA THR A 268 21.11 -14.39 -5.78
C THR A 268 22.48 -14.09 -6.37
N SER A 269 22.93 -14.85 -7.37
CA SER A 269 24.19 -14.61 -8.06
C SER A 269 24.22 -13.25 -8.76
N HIS A 270 23.13 -12.87 -9.42
CA HIS A 270 23.00 -11.57 -10.04
C HIS A 270 23.05 -10.42 -9.01
N ILE A 271 22.33 -10.54 -7.90
CA ILE A 271 22.36 -9.57 -6.80
C ILE A 271 23.75 -9.47 -6.19
N ALA A 272 24.41 -10.60 -5.93
CA ALA A 272 25.77 -10.64 -5.40
C ALA A 272 26.75 -9.87 -6.30
N ASN A 273 26.67 -10.08 -7.63
CA ASN A 273 27.49 -9.38 -8.61
C ASN A 273 27.25 -7.86 -8.59
N ILE A 274 25.99 -7.41 -8.77
CA ILE A 274 25.69 -5.96 -8.86
C ILE A 274 25.90 -5.23 -7.53
N SER A 275 25.93 -5.96 -6.40
CA SER A 275 26.16 -5.40 -5.06
C SER A 275 27.63 -5.45 -4.63
N ALA A 276 28.51 -6.06 -5.45
CA ALA A 276 29.88 -6.38 -5.08
C ALA A 276 29.97 -7.22 -3.78
N CYS A 277 29.02 -8.15 -3.60
CA CYS A 277 28.95 -9.11 -2.50
C CYS A 277 29.22 -10.54 -3.00
N GLU A 278 30.05 -10.70 -4.02
CA GLU A 278 30.36 -12.00 -4.60
C GLU A 278 30.97 -12.94 -3.57
N SER A 279 30.39 -14.13 -3.44
CA SER A 279 30.84 -15.19 -2.56
C SER A 279 30.24 -16.53 -2.99
N TYR A 280 30.92 -17.64 -2.67
CA TYR A 280 30.40 -18.99 -2.80
C TYR A 280 29.47 -19.39 -1.66
N SER A 281 29.27 -18.51 -0.65
CA SER A 281 28.46 -18.79 0.53
C SER A 281 27.29 -17.83 0.63
N SER A 282 26.07 -18.35 0.70
CA SER A 282 24.84 -17.58 0.95
C SER A 282 24.95 -16.73 2.22
N ALA A 283 25.53 -17.29 3.28
CA ALA A 283 25.78 -16.58 4.55
C ALA A 283 26.61 -15.32 4.34
N ALA A 284 27.71 -15.42 3.57
CA ALA A 284 28.59 -14.29 3.31
C ALA A 284 27.91 -13.22 2.42
N ILE A 285 27.10 -13.63 1.46
CA ILE A 285 26.30 -12.68 0.64
C ILE A 285 25.32 -11.91 1.52
N VAL A 286 24.57 -12.62 2.38
CA VAL A 286 23.60 -12.01 3.30
C VAL A 286 24.30 -11.04 4.27
N GLU A 287 25.44 -11.43 4.86
CA GLU A 287 26.18 -10.57 5.77
C GLU A 287 26.76 -9.33 5.05
N CYS A 288 27.28 -9.49 3.85
CA CYS A 288 27.71 -8.36 3.02
C CYS A 288 26.54 -7.40 2.75
N LEU A 289 25.39 -7.90 2.37
CA LEU A 289 24.18 -7.07 2.11
C LEU A 289 23.66 -6.41 3.40
N ARG A 290 23.76 -7.05 4.57
CA ARG A 290 23.42 -6.46 5.87
C ARG A 290 24.29 -5.26 6.22
N ASN A 291 25.53 -5.27 5.82
CA ASN A 291 26.49 -4.19 6.07
C ASN A 291 26.40 -3.02 5.07
N LYS A 292 25.56 -3.12 4.04
CA LYS A 292 25.30 -2.01 3.11
C LYS A 292 24.45 -0.92 3.75
N THR A 293 24.76 0.32 3.41
CA THR A 293 23.91 1.47 3.77
C THR A 293 22.58 1.46 3.02
N GLU A 294 21.55 2.15 3.54
CA GLU A 294 20.27 2.34 2.83
C GLU A 294 20.47 2.88 1.40
N ARG A 295 21.40 3.82 1.23
CA ARG A 295 21.74 4.38 -0.09
C ARG A 295 22.27 3.34 -1.07
N GLU A 296 23.15 2.44 -0.60
CA GLU A 296 23.68 1.35 -1.42
C GLU A 296 22.59 0.34 -1.77
N ILE A 297 21.75 -0.04 -0.79
CA ILE A 297 20.59 -0.93 -1.02
C ILE A 297 19.64 -0.34 -2.06
N LEU A 298 19.35 0.96 -1.96
CA LEU A 298 18.51 1.65 -2.95
C LEU A 298 19.15 1.64 -4.34
N ALA A 299 20.46 1.85 -4.43
CA ALA A 299 21.19 1.80 -5.70
C ALA A 299 21.17 0.39 -6.33
N ILE A 300 21.28 -0.67 -5.52
CA ILE A 300 21.14 -2.06 -5.96
C ILE A 300 19.71 -2.31 -6.46
N SER A 301 18.71 -1.89 -5.69
CA SER A 301 17.29 -2.04 -6.05
C SER A 301 16.95 -1.34 -7.37
N LYS A 302 17.53 -0.17 -7.63
CA LYS A 302 17.37 0.54 -8.93
C LYS A 302 17.95 -0.25 -10.11
N ARG A 303 19.06 -0.97 -9.91
CA ARG A 303 19.66 -1.83 -10.95
C ARG A 303 18.84 -3.09 -11.22
N LEU A 304 18.10 -3.58 -10.22
CA LEU A 304 17.18 -4.70 -10.34
C LEU A 304 15.85 -4.30 -10.98
N GLY A 305 15.54 -3.00 -11.04
CA GLY A 305 14.31 -2.46 -11.59
C GLY A 305 14.08 -2.92 -13.02
N ILE A 306 12.83 -3.23 -13.32
CA ILE A 306 12.39 -3.55 -14.68
C ILE A 306 12.76 -2.35 -15.56
N SER A 307 13.64 -2.57 -16.53
CA SER A 307 13.94 -1.58 -17.56
C SER A 307 12.62 -1.20 -18.20
N GLN A 308 12.25 0.08 -18.10
CA GLN A 308 11.06 0.58 -18.76
C GLN A 308 11.20 0.27 -20.25
N PHE A 309 10.20 -0.38 -20.82
CA PHE A 309 10.10 -0.59 -22.25
C PHE A 309 10.12 0.78 -22.94
N LYS A 310 11.32 1.21 -23.37
CA LYS A 310 11.53 2.42 -24.17
C LYS A 310 11.50 2.13 -25.66
N GLU A 311 11.35 0.86 -26.03
CA GLU A 311 11.43 0.43 -27.42
C GLU A 311 10.10 0.67 -28.14
N GLU A 312 10.22 0.92 -29.43
CA GLU A 312 9.10 1.02 -30.35
C GLU A 312 8.27 -0.27 -30.29
N ILE A 313 6.94 -0.14 -30.19
CA ILE A 313 6.04 -1.30 -30.09
C ILE A 313 5.93 -1.92 -31.48
N THR A 314 6.53 -3.10 -31.64
CA THR A 314 6.45 -3.95 -32.82
C THR A 314 5.93 -5.33 -32.45
N ARG A 315 5.43 -6.08 -33.44
CA ARG A 315 4.99 -7.47 -33.22
C ARG A 315 6.09 -8.36 -32.66
N GLU A 316 7.33 -8.15 -33.11
CA GLU A 316 8.50 -8.91 -32.67
C GLU A 316 8.82 -8.62 -31.21
N ASN A 317 8.87 -7.33 -30.80
CA ASN A 317 9.11 -6.95 -29.42
C ASN A 317 7.99 -7.46 -28.48
N ILE A 318 6.74 -7.47 -28.93
CA ILE A 318 5.61 -8.07 -28.19
C ILE A 318 5.83 -9.58 -28.03
N ARG A 319 6.27 -10.28 -29.08
CA ARG A 319 6.56 -11.70 -29.02
C ARG A 319 7.68 -12.04 -28.03
N GLU A 320 8.78 -11.28 -28.10
CA GLU A 320 9.90 -11.41 -27.16
C GLU A 320 9.46 -11.17 -25.72
N MET A 321 8.63 -10.15 -25.47
CA MET A 321 8.06 -9.85 -24.17
C MET A 321 7.24 -11.03 -23.62
N LEU A 322 6.38 -11.64 -24.45
CA LEU A 322 5.55 -12.79 -24.04
C LEU A 322 6.37 -14.05 -23.76
N LEU A 323 7.50 -14.21 -24.44
CA LEU A 323 8.44 -15.30 -24.22
C LEU A 323 9.45 -15.02 -23.09
N SER A 324 9.44 -13.81 -22.53
CA SER A 324 10.38 -13.43 -21.48
C SER A 324 10.18 -14.29 -20.21
N PRO A 325 11.24 -14.46 -19.39
CA PRO A 325 11.14 -15.21 -18.13
C PRO A 325 10.08 -14.66 -17.17
N LEU A 326 9.71 -13.38 -17.30
CA LEU A 326 8.67 -12.73 -16.48
C LEU A 326 7.25 -13.21 -16.80
N ILE A 327 7.02 -13.72 -18.03
CA ILE A 327 5.72 -14.20 -18.50
C ILE A 327 5.75 -15.72 -18.81
N LYS A 328 6.82 -16.39 -18.50
CA LYS A 328 7.22 -17.78 -18.87
C LYS A 328 6.20 -18.92 -18.62
N SER A 329 4.92 -18.63 -18.68
CA SER A 329 3.86 -19.65 -18.57
C SER A 329 3.29 -20.09 -19.90
N MET A 330 3.74 -19.52 -20.99
CA MET A 330 3.25 -19.85 -22.33
C MET A 330 4.34 -20.53 -23.13
N ASN A 331 3.98 -21.61 -23.81
CA ASN A 331 4.89 -22.18 -24.79
C ASN A 331 4.89 -21.32 -26.07
N PRO A 332 5.91 -21.42 -26.93
CA PRO A 332 6.00 -20.60 -28.12
C PRO A 332 4.82 -20.72 -29.09
N GLU A 333 4.16 -21.87 -29.12
CA GLU A 333 2.99 -22.12 -29.98
C GLU A 333 1.78 -21.34 -29.46
N ASP A 334 1.54 -21.36 -28.16
CA ASP A 334 0.46 -20.58 -27.54
C ASP A 334 0.67 -19.09 -27.73
N VAL A 335 1.92 -18.60 -27.62
CA VAL A 335 2.27 -17.19 -27.87
C VAL A 335 1.89 -16.77 -29.29
N ASN A 336 2.16 -17.60 -30.30
CA ASN A 336 1.79 -17.28 -31.69
C ASN A 336 0.24 -17.20 -31.83
N ILE A 337 -0.50 -18.14 -31.25
CA ILE A 337 -1.98 -18.11 -31.26
C ILE A 337 -2.51 -16.83 -30.61
N PHE A 338 -1.91 -16.40 -29.49
CA PHE A 338 -2.30 -15.15 -28.82
C PHE A 338 -2.00 -13.94 -29.66
N ILE A 339 -0.82 -13.85 -30.26
CA ILE A 339 -0.42 -12.76 -31.16
C ILE A 339 -1.40 -12.66 -32.34
N ASP A 340 -1.68 -13.76 -33.02
CA ASP A 340 -2.56 -13.76 -34.17
C ASP A 340 -4.00 -13.37 -33.80
N LYS A 341 -4.49 -13.87 -32.66
CA LYS A 341 -5.84 -13.59 -32.19
C LYS A 341 -6.02 -12.13 -31.74
N TYR A 342 -5.08 -11.58 -30.99
CA TYR A 342 -5.21 -10.22 -30.42
C TYR A 342 -4.70 -9.14 -31.37
N LEU A 343 -3.54 -9.35 -31.99
CA LEU A 343 -2.92 -8.31 -32.83
C LEU A 343 -3.44 -8.33 -34.27
N GLY A 344 -4.03 -9.45 -34.72
CA GLY A 344 -4.45 -9.58 -36.12
C GLY A 344 -3.29 -9.33 -37.09
N ASN A 345 -3.51 -8.60 -38.16
CA ASN A 345 -2.50 -8.29 -39.20
C ASN A 345 -2.01 -6.83 -39.17
N THR A 346 -2.32 -6.09 -38.10
CA THR A 346 -1.93 -4.68 -38.03
C THR A 346 -0.43 -4.52 -37.77
N GLU A 347 0.18 -3.53 -38.43
CA GLU A 347 1.55 -3.06 -38.17
C GLU A 347 1.54 -1.60 -37.68
N ASP A 348 0.34 -0.97 -37.53
CA ASP A 348 0.25 0.38 -37.00
C ASP A 348 0.63 0.38 -35.49
N PRO A 349 1.69 1.11 -35.08
CA PRO A 349 2.16 1.12 -33.71
C PRO A 349 1.12 1.56 -32.69
N LYS A 350 0.17 2.44 -33.07
CA LYS A 350 -0.92 2.90 -32.20
C LYS A 350 -1.94 1.78 -31.96
N GLU A 351 -2.32 1.09 -33.03
CA GLU A 351 -3.24 -0.03 -32.95
C GLU A 351 -2.60 -1.23 -32.24
N LEU A 352 -1.31 -1.51 -32.51
CA LEU A 352 -0.56 -2.53 -31.78
C LEU A 352 -0.51 -2.24 -30.28
N ARG A 353 -0.31 -0.99 -29.88
CA ARG A 353 -0.33 -0.60 -28.45
C ARG A 353 -1.68 -0.86 -27.80
N LEU A 354 -2.76 -0.46 -28.44
CA LEU A 354 -4.12 -0.70 -27.94
C LEU A 354 -4.40 -2.19 -27.78
N ARG A 355 -4.13 -2.97 -28.80
CA ARG A 355 -4.35 -4.43 -28.78
C ARG A 355 -3.44 -5.13 -27.77
N LEU A 356 -2.19 -4.66 -27.62
CA LEU A 356 -1.30 -5.13 -26.57
C LEU A 356 -1.87 -4.85 -25.16
N GLN A 357 -2.41 -3.65 -24.92
CA GLN A 357 -3.03 -3.30 -23.64
C GLN A 357 -4.21 -4.21 -23.33
N GLU A 358 -5.10 -4.44 -24.30
CA GLU A 358 -6.22 -5.36 -24.16
C GLU A 358 -5.76 -6.79 -23.87
N MET A 359 -4.81 -7.28 -24.65
CA MET A 359 -4.22 -8.62 -24.48
C MET A 359 -3.61 -8.78 -23.09
N MET A 360 -2.80 -7.81 -22.64
CA MET A 360 -2.16 -7.83 -21.33
C MET A 360 -3.20 -7.69 -20.20
N GLY A 361 -4.21 -6.85 -20.38
CA GLY A 361 -5.34 -6.73 -19.46
C GLY A 361 -6.06 -8.08 -19.25
N ASN A 362 -6.36 -8.76 -20.33
CA ASN A 362 -6.99 -10.08 -20.27
C ASN A 362 -6.08 -11.15 -19.67
N LEU A 363 -4.82 -11.22 -20.12
CA LEU A 363 -3.87 -12.27 -19.73
C LEU A 363 -3.42 -12.15 -18.26
N ILE A 364 -3.16 -10.91 -17.82
CA ILE A 364 -2.56 -10.64 -16.50
C ILE A 364 -3.63 -10.43 -15.42
N PHE A 365 -4.75 -9.81 -15.77
CA PHE A 365 -5.75 -9.38 -14.79
C PHE A 365 -7.06 -10.16 -14.88
N PHE A 366 -7.78 -10.05 -15.99
CA PHE A 366 -9.15 -10.56 -16.08
C PHE A 366 -9.22 -12.09 -15.96
N MET A 367 -8.50 -12.82 -16.82
CA MET A 367 -8.58 -14.30 -16.87
C MET A 367 -8.12 -14.98 -15.59
N PRO A 368 -6.98 -14.60 -14.96
CA PRO A 368 -6.59 -15.15 -13.68
C PRO A 368 -7.62 -14.87 -12.58
N SER A 369 -8.12 -13.63 -12.48
CA SER A 369 -9.10 -13.24 -11.47
C SER A 369 -10.42 -13.98 -11.63
N PHE A 370 -10.92 -14.13 -12.85
CA PHE A 370 -12.12 -14.91 -13.15
C PHE A 370 -11.95 -16.38 -12.79
N ARG A 371 -10.78 -16.98 -13.07
CA ARG A 371 -10.48 -18.37 -12.68
C ARG A 371 -10.46 -18.55 -11.16
N VAL A 372 -9.80 -17.66 -10.42
CA VAL A 372 -9.80 -17.73 -8.94
C VAL A 372 -11.19 -17.55 -8.39
N ALA A 373 -11.97 -16.61 -8.90
CA ALA A 373 -13.37 -16.40 -8.50
C ALA A 373 -14.18 -17.70 -8.65
N ARG A 374 -14.03 -18.41 -9.77
CA ARG A 374 -14.70 -19.70 -10.00
C ARG A 374 -14.22 -20.81 -9.05
N TYR A 375 -12.91 -20.87 -8.74
CA TYR A 375 -12.37 -21.87 -7.81
C TYR A 375 -12.78 -21.61 -6.36
N GLN A 376 -12.94 -20.37 -5.97
CA GLN A 376 -13.33 -20.00 -4.60
C GLN A 376 -14.84 -20.11 -4.36
N GLN A 377 -15.64 -20.14 -5.42
CA GLN A 377 -17.10 -20.27 -5.31
C GLN A 377 -17.48 -21.67 -4.78
N SER A 378 -18.20 -21.71 -3.67
CA SER A 378 -18.75 -22.93 -3.08
C SER A 378 -20.06 -22.59 -2.33
N PRO A 379 -20.86 -23.58 -1.90
CA PRO A 379 -22.04 -23.31 -1.07
C PRO A 379 -21.78 -22.55 0.21
N SER A 380 -20.57 -22.64 0.75
CA SER A 380 -20.11 -21.94 1.97
C SER A 380 -19.29 -20.68 1.69
N SER A 381 -18.95 -20.40 0.42
CA SER A 381 -18.11 -19.25 0.02
C SER A 381 -18.73 -18.54 -1.17
N GLN A 382 -19.32 -17.38 -0.94
CA GLN A 382 -19.90 -16.56 -2.01
C GLN A 382 -18.84 -15.61 -2.53
N VAL A 383 -18.73 -15.52 -3.86
CA VAL A 383 -17.77 -14.68 -4.57
C VAL A 383 -18.53 -13.67 -5.42
N TYR A 384 -18.16 -12.40 -5.30
CA TYR A 384 -18.66 -11.32 -6.17
C TYR A 384 -17.51 -10.90 -7.09
N PHE A 385 -17.85 -10.74 -8.35
CA PHE A 385 -16.91 -10.30 -9.38
C PHE A 385 -17.48 -9.07 -10.08
N TYR A 386 -16.70 -8.00 -10.17
CA TYR A 386 -17.06 -6.79 -10.91
C TYR A 386 -15.93 -6.33 -11.80
N ALA A 387 -16.24 -5.54 -12.82
CA ALA A 387 -15.28 -4.84 -13.64
C ALA A 387 -15.58 -3.33 -13.59
N PHE A 388 -14.55 -2.52 -13.37
CA PHE A 388 -14.66 -1.08 -13.36
C PHE A 388 -14.38 -0.52 -14.76
N HIS A 389 -15.33 0.27 -15.31
CA HIS A 389 -15.27 0.79 -16.68
C HIS A 389 -15.43 2.32 -16.79
N HIS A 390 -15.35 3.05 -15.67
CA HIS A 390 -15.50 4.50 -15.70
C HIS A 390 -14.19 5.21 -16.02
N ARG A 391 -14.15 5.95 -17.14
CA ARG A 391 -13.01 6.80 -17.50
C ARG A 391 -13.03 8.09 -16.69
N LEU A 392 -11.91 8.38 -16.00
CA LEU A 392 -11.76 9.60 -15.22
C LEU A 392 -11.83 10.85 -16.11
N SER A 393 -12.67 11.81 -15.72
CA SER A 393 -12.85 13.07 -16.47
C SER A 393 -11.57 13.89 -16.52
N MET A 394 -10.72 13.81 -15.50
CA MET A 394 -9.44 14.51 -15.44
C MET A 394 -8.40 14.01 -16.46
N LEU A 395 -8.56 12.80 -16.97
CA LEU A 395 -7.67 12.21 -17.98
C LEU A 395 -8.10 12.56 -19.43
N LYS A 396 -9.27 13.17 -19.59
CA LYS A 396 -9.72 13.64 -20.92
C LYS A 396 -8.78 14.71 -21.44
N GLY A 397 -8.22 14.45 -22.62
CA GLY A 397 -7.26 15.35 -23.29
C GLY A 397 -5.79 15.22 -22.83
N THR A 398 -5.51 14.43 -21.76
CA THR A 398 -4.12 14.11 -21.34
C THR A 398 -3.69 12.73 -21.82
N GLU A 399 -4.65 11.84 -22.01
CA GLU A 399 -4.45 10.51 -22.55
C GLU A 399 -5.22 10.33 -23.88
N PRO A 400 -4.74 9.46 -24.77
CA PRO A 400 -5.47 9.12 -26.00
C PRO A 400 -6.89 8.65 -25.71
N ASP A 401 -7.86 9.00 -26.58
CA ASP A 401 -9.27 8.68 -26.38
C ASP A 401 -9.60 7.18 -26.40
N TYR A 402 -8.70 6.35 -26.91
CA TYR A 402 -8.85 4.89 -26.89
C TYR A 402 -8.51 4.25 -25.54
N ILE A 403 -7.95 4.99 -24.57
CA ILE A 403 -7.71 4.50 -23.21
C ILE A 403 -8.99 4.80 -22.41
N GLU A 404 -9.72 3.75 -22.06
CA GLU A 404 -10.97 3.88 -21.32
C GLU A 404 -10.71 3.95 -19.81
N VAL A 405 -9.93 3.00 -19.26
CA VAL A 405 -9.68 2.87 -17.83
C VAL A 405 -8.24 2.38 -17.61
N ASN A 406 -7.54 2.97 -16.66
CA ASN A 406 -6.23 2.52 -16.23
C ASN A 406 -6.32 1.66 -14.96
N LEU A 407 -5.24 0.89 -14.73
CA LEU A 407 -5.04 0.17 -13.47
C LEU A 407 -5.07 1.17 -12.29
N ALA A 408 -5.78 0.81 -11.23
CA ALA A 408 -5.94 1.60 -10.00
C ALA A 408 -6.80 2.88 -10.10
N ASP A 409 -7.50 3.11 -11.23
CA ASP A 409 -8.44 4.25 -11.33
C ASP A 409 -9.60 4.14 -10.34
N GLU A 410 -10.06 2.92 -10.01
CA GLU A 410 -11.12 2.63 -9.05
C GLU A 410 -10.78 3.04 -7.62
N LEU A 411 -9.50 3.00 -7.23
CA LEU A 411 -9.04 3.32 -5.87
C LEU A 411 -9.45 4.73 -5.42
N ARG A 412 -9.51 5.67 -6.36
CA ARG A 412 -9.92 7.05 -6.09
C ARG A 412 -11.35 7.12 -5.60
N PHE A 413 -12.19 6.22 -6.08
CA PHE A 413 -13.59 6.12 -5.67
C PHE A 413 -13.75 5.37 -4.35
N ILE A 414 -12.97 4.32 -4.12
CA ILE A 414 -12.99 3.53 -2.87
C ILE A 414 -12.61 4.40 -1.67
N PHE A 415 -11.54 5.21 -1.80
CA PHE A 415 -11.14 6.16 -0.76
C PHE A 415 -11.88 7.50 -0.81
N GLY A 416 -12.99 7.59 -1.52
CA GLY A 416 -13.91 8.73 -1.51
C GLY A 416 -13.49 9.89 -2.41
N ALA A 417 -12.89 9.62 -3.57
CA ALA A 417 -12.50 10.60 -4.58
C ALA A 417 -11.62 11.76 -4.04
N GLN A 418 -10.85 11.50 -2.97
CA GLN A 418 -9.97 12.51 -2.35
C GLN A 418 -8.90 13.02 -3.30
N PHE A 419 -8.51 12.16 -4.22
CA PHE A 419 -7.50 12.45 -5.23
C PHE A 419 -8.05 13.27 -6.41
N LEU A 420 -9.36 13.49 -6.48
CA LEU A 420 -10.01 14.23 -7.55
C LEU A 420 -10.30 15.67 -7.10
N HIS A 421 -9.32 16.56 -7.21
CA HIS A 421 -9.53 17.99 -6.94
C HIS A 421 -10.64 18.63 -7.80
N ARG A 422 -11.04 17.98 -8.89
CA ARG A 422 -12.07 18.42 -9.85
C ARG A 422 -13.01 17.30 -10.26
N ALA A 423 -13.39 16.42 -9.31
CA ALA A 423 -14.38 15.39 -9.59
C ALA A 423 -15.68 16.00 -10.09
N THR A 424 -16.24 15.43 -11.15
CA THR A 424 -17.56 15.79 -11.64
C THR A 424 -18.65 15.37 -10.64
N LYS A 425 -19.88 15.85 -10.83
CA LYS A 425 -21.03 15.38 -10.02
C LYS A 425 -21.23 13.88 -10.16
N GLU A 426 -21.07 13.36 -11.38
CA GLU A 426 -21.14 11.93 -11.68
C GLU A 426 -20.08 11.13 -10.94
N GLU A 427 -18.81 11.53 -11.03
CA GLU A 427 -17.69 10.85 -10.32
C GLU A 427 -17.87 10.86 -8.81
N ASN A 428 -18.40 11.95 -8.27
CA ASN A 428 -18.75 12.01 -6.84
C ASN A 428 -19.84 10.99 -6.48
N LEU A 429 -20.87 10.84 -7.32
CA LEU A 429 -21.96 9.86 -7.10
C LEU A 429 -21.43 8.42 -7.24
N ILE A 430 -20.59 8.14 -8.24
CA ILE A 430 -19.94 6.85 -8.42
C ILE A 430 -19.11 6.51 -7.16
N GLY A 431 -18.31 7.47 -6.66
CA GLY A 431 -17.52 7.27 -5.44
C GLY A 431 -18.38 6.95 -4.22
N GLU A 432 -19.50 7.64 -4.05
CA GLU A 432 -20.44 7.35 -2.95
C GLU A 432 -21.03 5.94 -3.07
N LYS A 433 -21.46 5.54 -4.27
CA LYS A 433 -21.98 4.19 -4.52
C LYS A 433 -20.94 3.11 -4.27
N ILE A 434 -19.70 3.29 -4.76
CA ILE A 434 -18.60 2.33 -4.56
C ILE A 434 -18.28 2.18 -3.07
N MET A 435 -18.15 3.29 -2.33
CA MET A 435 -17.92 3.21 -0.88
C MET A 435 -19.04 2.44 -0.16
N VAL A 436 -20.29 2.61 -0.58
CA VAL A 436 -21.43 1.87 -0.01
C VAL A 436 -21.34 0.39 -0.35
N TYR A 437 -21.04 0.01 -1.58
CA TYR A 437 -20.92 -1.40 -1.98
C TYR A 437 -19.82 -2.11 -1.18
N TRP A 438 -18.65 -1.48 -1.07
CA TRP A 438 -17.54 -2.01 -0.30
C TRP A 438 -17.85 -2.14 1.18
N ALA A 439 -18.45 -1.10 1.76
CA ALA A 439 -18.84 -1.13 3.18
C ALA A 439 -19.93 -2.18 3.45
N ASN A 440 -20.89 -2.36 2.54
CA ASN A 440 -21.91 -3.40 2.68
C ASN A 440 -21.31 -4.81 2.63
N PHE A 441 -20.36 -5.04 1.71
CA PHE A 441 -19.63 -6.31 1.67
C PHE A 441 -18.90 -6.57 2.99
N VAL A 442 -18.23 -5.55 3.54
CA VAL A 442 -17.51 -5.64 4.82
C VAL A 442 -18.46 -5.94 5.98
N LYS A 443 -19.59 -5.23 6.08
CA LYS A 443 -20.56 -5.34 7.17
C LYS A 443 -21.37 -6.63 7.12
N ASN A 444 -21.92 -6.91 5.97
CA ASN A 444 -23.03 -7.86 5.82
C ASN A 444 -22.64 -9.07 4.94
N GLY A 445 -21.50 -9.00 4.27
CA GLY A 445 -21.15 -9.99 3.25
C GLY A 445 -22.12 -9.93 2.07
N PRO A 446 -22.39 -11.07 1.46
CA PRO A 446 -23.14 -11.16 0.19
C PRO A 446 -24.60 -10.76 0.26
N ALA A 447 -25.25 -10.82 1.41
CA ALA A 447 -26.69 -10.78 1.56
C ALA A 447 -27.37 -9.48 1.11
N LEU A 448 -26.64 -8.36 1.01
CA LEU A 448 -27.19 -7.04 0.71
C LEU A 448 -26.80 -6.46 -0.67
N LEU A 449 -25.94 -7.16 -1.42
CA LEU A 449 -25.61 -6.73 -2.79
C LEU A 449 -26.70 -7.16 -3.79
N ALA A 450 -27.56 -8.12 -3.43
CA ALA A 450 -28.65 -8.60 -4.27
C ALA A 450 -29.76 -7.55 -4.47
N ASP A 451 -29.90 -6.59 -3.55
CA ASP A 451 -30.91 -5.52 -3.64
C ASP A 451 -30.42 -4.29 -4.43
N LEU A 452 -29.14 -4.30 -4.85
CA LEU A 452 -28.53 -3.22 -5.62
C LEU A 452 -28.42 -3.64 -7.10
N GLN A 453 -29.56 -3.93 -7.73
CA GLN A 453 -29.60 -4.12 -9.19
C GLN A 453 -29.16 -2.80 -9.86
N PRO A 454 -28.25 -2.86 -10.86
CA PRO A 454 -27.94 -1.69 -11.66
C PRO A 454 -29.22 -1.29 -12.41
N GLU A 455 -29.65 -0.04 -12.27
CA GLU A 455 -30.59 0.62 -13.20
C GLU A 455 -29.89 0.84 -14.54
#